data_ea10845000ec44ff4605e367b51174fd
#
_entry.id   ea10845000ec44ff4605e367b51174fd
#
_cell.length_a   1.000
_cell.length_b   1.000
_cell.length_c   1.000
_cell.angle_alpha   90.00
_cell.angle_beta   90.00
_cell.angle_gamma   90.00
#
_symmetry.space_group_name_H-M   'P 1'
#
loop_
_entity.id
_entity.type
_entity.pdbx_description
1 polymer ?
#
loop_
_entity_poly.entity_id
_entity_poly.type
_entity_poly.pdbx_seq_one_letter_code
_entity_poly.pdbx_strand_id
1 'polypeptide(L)'
;MKKYVHLMLAFAFLGTGQLFAQDNQECLQNLSIFAENAKVKNYAAAYEPWLKVKSECPSLNVAIYSYGERILKDRIKNGTDADKTAAKTDLIALYDDWIKYFPTKQGKSKVGDILSSKAQNMIDLKMGSAQEVYAVFDKAYTEDPKSFTNPKRLYNYFKTLYDIYKSGDSTVSMSMLFDKYEEVSEKFETEATNLAKRLDKILKKEESGEALSTKDLKRRRIYDTNSNAIGVFLKNLDAIIAKESSCDNLIPLYQSNFEENKNNAVWLNRAAGRMKSKECADDPLFVTIVEALHALEPSADSAYYLGILNDKRSNSAEALRYYEESISLENDPYKKAKTLYKIALELKAKGRKSKARSYANKALSYQPSLGKAYLLIANLYASSANDCGDTQFDKRAVYWLAANTARKAARVDASIKKAALKTAKSYEGRAPSKTDIFTEGKEGASVTFSCWIGTSVKVPSL
;
A
#
# COMPACT_ATOMS: atom_id res chain seq x y z
N MET A 1 56.32 3.16 -71.04
CA MET A 1 54.89 2.91 -71.24
C MET A 1 54.31 2.31 -69.93
N LYS A 2 53.95 3.15 -69.00
CA LYS A 2 53.22 2.81 -67.76
C LYS A 2 52.58 4.12 -67.31
N LYS A 3 51.26 4.26 -67.47
CA LYS A 3 50.40 5.22 -66.79
C LYS A 3 48.96 4.97 -67.27
N TYR A 4 48.01 5.02 -66.40
CA TYR A 4 46.56 4.85 -66.51
C TYR A 4 46.02 3.47 -66.17
N VAL A 5 46.01 3.12 -64.86
CA VAL A 5 44.96 2.31 -64.22
C VAL A 5 44.91 2.75 -62.75
N HIS A 6 44.23 3.82 -62.40
CA HIS A 6 43.88 4.18 -61.07
C HIS A 6 42.85 5.33 -61.12
N LEU A 7 41.64 5.05 -61.56
CA LEU A 7 40.51 5.97 -61.33
C LEU A 7 39.17 5.29 -61.64
N MET A 8 38.79 4.30 -60.86
CA MET A 8 37.42 3.82 -60.79
C MET A 8 37.20 2.95 -59.56
N LEU A 9 37.31 3.53 -58.34
CA LEU A 9 36.90 2.84 -57.07
C LEU A 9 36.60 3.85 -55.94
N ALA A 10 35.93 4.95 -56.29
CA ALA A 10 35.58 5.98 -55.29
C ALA A 10 34.12 6.46 -55.37
N PHE A 11 33.17 5.64 -55.86
CA PHE A 11 31.77 6.07 -55.98
C PHE A 11 30.74 5.09 -55.39
N ALA A 12 31.15 4.09 -54.60
CA ALA A 12 30.20 3.10 -54.01
C ALA A 12 29.99 3.24 -52.50
N PHE A 13 30.52 4.27 -51.81
CA PHE A 13 30.40 4.40 -50.37
C PHE A 13 29.59 5.62 -49.87
N LEU A 14 29.00 6.41 -50.76
CA LEU A 14 28.20 7.60 -50.37
C LEU A 14 26.70 7.37 -50.31
N GLY A 15 26.20 6.21 -50.70
CA GLY A 15 24.75 5.93 -50.75
C GLY A 15 24.12 5.43 -49.41
N THR A 16 24.90 4.72 -48.60
CA THR A 16 24.33 4.09 -47.38
C THR A 16 24.25 5.03 -46.19
N GLY A 17 25.13 5.99 -46.07
CA GLY A 17 25.11 6.97 -44.99
C GLY A 17 24.00 8.03 -45.11
N GLN A 18 23.56 8.34 -46.32
CA GLN A 18 22.46 9.29 -46.53
C GLN A 18 21.09 8.69 -46.23
N LEU A 19 20.86 7.40 -46.54
CA LEU A 19 19.63 6.70 -46.23
C LEU A 19 19.39 6.59 -44.69
N PHE A 20 20.42 6.20 -43.95
CA PHE A 20 20.33 6.14 -42.47
C PHE A 20 20.10 7.50 -41.79
N ALA A 21 20.66 8.58 -42.38
CA ALA A 21 20.46 9.94 -41.85
C ALA A 21 19.06 10.45 -42.17
N GLN A 22 18.48 10.11 -43.29
CA GLN A 22 17.16 10.51 -43.73
C GLN A 22 16.06 9.77 -42.95
N ASP A 23 16.20 8.47 -42.73
CA ASP A 23 15.29 7.65 -41.94
C ASP A 23 15.24 8.16 -40.48
N ASN A 24 16.37 8.52 -39.88
CA ASN A 24 16.44 9.06 -38.53
C ASN A 24 15.75 10.43 -38.42
N GLN A 25 15.86 11.29 -39.45
CA GLN A 25 15.21 12.59 -39.49
C GLN A 25 13.66 12.45 -39.60
N GLU A 26 13.19 11.53 -40.43
CA GLU A 26 11.75 11.24 -40.55
C GLU A 26 11.17 10.67 -39.27
N CYS A 27 11.87 9.78 -38.60
CA CYS A 27 11.46 9.27 -37.27
C CYS A 27 11.38 10.38 -36.22
N LEU A 28 12.33 11.31 -36.17
CA LEU A 28 12.30 12.45 -35.23
C LEU A 28 11.15 13.40 -35.55
N GLN A 29 10.82 13.64 -36.79
CA GLN A 29 9.69 14.47 -37.21
C GLN A 29 8.37 13.84 -36.79
N ASN A 30 8.16 12.56 -37.10
CA ASN A 30 6.94 11.81 -36.71
C ASN A 30 6.83 11.66 -35.19
N LEU A 31 7.95 11.49 -34.46
CA LEU A 31 7.99 11.51 -32.99
C LEU A 31 7.44 12.84 -32.45
N SER A 32 7.87 13.97 -32.99
CA SER A 32 7.38 15.29 -32.58
C SER A 32 5.90 15.43 -32.87
N ILE A 33 5.46 15.06 -34.07
CA ILE A 33 4.06 15.18 -34.51
C ILE A 33 3.13 14.37 -33.58
N PHE A 34 3.41 13.07 -33.38
CA PHE A 34 2.54 12.27 -32.53
C PHE A 34 2.59 12.68 -31.06
N ALA A 35 3.75 13.08 -30.57
CA ALA A 35 3.90 13.47 -29.16
C ALA A 35 3.12 14.76 -28.86
N GLU A 36 3.17 15.77 -29.73
CA GLU A 36 2.41 17.00 -29.57
C GLU A 36 0.90 16.73 -29.65
N ASN A 37 0.43 15.95 -30.64
CA ASN A 37 -0.97 15.56 -30.72
C ASN A 37 -1.41 14.76 -29.50
N ALA A 38 -0.61 13.80 -29.01
CA ALA A 38 -0.96 13.00 -27.84
C ALA A 38 -0.98 13.82 -26.54
N LYS A 39 -0.15 14.85 -26.39
CA LYS A 39 -0.17 15.78 -25.25
C LYS A 39 -1.50 16.52 -25.14
N VAL A 40 -2.05 16.97 -26.26
CA VAL A 40 -3.36 17.65 -26.31
C VAL A 40 -4.54 16.68 -26.46
N LYS A 41 -4.28 15.37 -26.35
CA LYS A 41 -5.27 14.28 -26.46
C LYS A 41 -5.94 14.16 -27.84
N ASN A 42 -5.33 14.67 -28.89
CA ASN A 42 -5.74 14.45 -30.28
C ASN A 42 -5.16 13.12 -30.77
N TYR A 43 -5.68 12.00 -30.21
CA TYR A 43 -5.11 10.68 -30.48
C TYR A 43 -5.36 10.18 -31.91
N ALA A 44 -6.42 10.62 -32.56
CA ALA A 44 -6.68 10.28 -33.98
C ALA A 44 -5.56 10.80 -34.88
N ALA A 45 -5.16 12.06 -34.73
CA ALA A 45 -4.05 12.66 -35.50
C ALA A 45 -2.68 12.12 -35.06
N ALA A 46 -2.57 11.58 -33.83
CA ALA A 46 -1.31 10.99 -33.35
C ALA A 46 -1.06 9.57 -33.88
N TYR A 47 -2.08 8.83 -34.32
CA TYR A 47 -2.00 7.39 -34.57
C TYR A 47 -1.03 7.03 -35.71
N GLU A 48 -1.22 7.58 -36.90
CA GLU A 48 -0.38 7.23 -38.07
C GLU A 48 1.09 7.63 -37.89
N PRO A 49 1.44 8.86 -37.43
CA PRO A 49 2.83 9.19 -37.13
C PRO A 49 3.44 8.31 -36.03
N TRP A 50 2.65 7.93 -35.01
CA TRP A 50 3.09 7.02 -33.96
C TRP A 50 3.37 5.61 -34.49
N LEU A 51 2.47 5.07 -35.33
CA LEU A 51 2.62 3.73 -35.92
C LEU A 51 3.91 3.64 -36.75
N LYS A 52 4.20 4.68 -37.53
CA LYS A 52 5.41 4.77 -38.35
C LYS A 52 6.67 4.76 -37.47
N VAL A 53 6.75 5.59 -36.43
CA VAL A 53 7.91 5.60 -35.53
C VAL A 53 8.03 4.28 -34.75
N LYS A 54 6.92 3.68 -34.32
CA LYS A 54 6.95 2.39 -33.63
C LYS A 54 7.50 1.28 -34.52
N SER A 55 7.17 1.26 -35.80
CA SER A 55 7.64 0.23 -36.74
C SER A 55 9.08 0.40 -37.18
N GLU A 56 9.49 1.63 -37.50
CA GLU A 56 10.79 1.93 -38.11
C GLU A 56 11.89 2.23 -37.09
N CYS A 57 11.53 2.90 -35.97
CA CYS A 57 12.46 3.40 -34.96
C CYS A 57 12.04 3.06 -33.51
N PRO A 58 11.77 1.79 -33.17
CA PRO A 58 11.20 1.41 -31.88
C PRO A 58 12.08 1.74 -30.66
N SER A 59 13.37 1.89 -30.83
CA SER A 59 14.33 2.25 -29.76
C SER A 59 14.60 3.75 -29.63
N LEU A 60 13.92 4.60 -30.42
CA LEU A 60 14.22 6.03 -30.50
C LEU A 60 13.86 6.79 -29.22
N ASN A 61 12.67 6.54 -28.66
CA ASN A 61 12.21 7.26 -27.47
C ASN A 61 11.11 6.50 -26.72
N VAL A 62 11.17 6.50 -25.38
CA VAL A 62 10.15 5.88 -24.53
C VAL A 62 8.73 6.47 -24.71
N ALA A 63 8.61 7.66 -25.30
CA ALA A 63 7.33 8.28 -25.64
C ALA A 63 6.51 7.43 -26.62
N ILE A 64 7.15 6.63 -27.48
CA ILE A 64 6.52 5.68 -28.40
C ILE A 64 5.59 4.75 -27.62
N TYR A 65 6.01 4.26 -26.47
CA TYR A 65 5.27 3.33 -25.62
C TYR A 65 4.29 4.04 -24.70
N SER A 66 4.71 5.09 -24.02
CA SER A 66 3.87 5.79 -23.05
C SER A 66 2.71 6.59 -23.67
N TYR A 67 2.87 7.12 -24.87
CA TYR A 67 1.78 7.70 -25.65
C TYR A 67 1.05 6.64 -26.47
N GLY A 68 1.76 5.63 -27.00
CA GLY A 68 1.17 4.50 -27.70
C GLY A 68 0.08 3.80 -26.90
N GLU A 69 0.31 3.59 -25.61
CA GLU A 69 -0.71 3.06 -24.69
C GLU A 69 -1.98 3.93 -24.71
N ARG A 70 -1.85 5.25 -24.68
CA ARG A 70 -2.99 6.18 -24.66
C ARG A 70 -3.70 6.23 -26.00
N ILE A 71 -2.94 6.24 -27.08
CA ILE A 71 -3.43 6.23 -28.47
C ILE A 71 -4.25 4.95 -28.71
N LEU A 72 -3.71 3.79 -28.35
CA LEU A 72 -4.42 2.51 -28.51
C LEU A 72 -5.64 2.39 -27.62
N LYS A 73 -5.57 2.89 -26.37
CA LYS A 73 -6.76 2.95 -25.49
C LYS A 73 -7.87 3.84 -26.03
N ASP A 74 -7.53 4.95 -26.67
CA ASP A 74 -8.51 5.79 -27.34
C ASP A 74 -9.13 5.08 -28.55
N ARG A 75 -8.32 4.39 -29.35
CA ARG A 75 -8.79 3.61 -30.51
C ARG A 75 -9.69 2.44 -30.09
N ILE A 76 -9.39 1.78 -28.96
CA ILE A 76 -10.27 0.76 -28.36
C ILE A 76 -11.61 1.35 -27.94
N LYS A 77 -11.62 2.58 -27.45
CA LYS A 77 -12.83 3.27 -26.99
C LYS A 77 -13.67 3.82 -28.14
N ASN A 78 -13.04 4.49 -29.09
CA ASN A 78 -13.69 5.39 -30.06
C ASN A 78 -13.61 4.88 -31.52
N GLY A 79 -12.81 3.83 -31.82
CA GLY A 79 -12.64 3.27 -33.17
C GLY A 79 -13.83 2.43 -33.66
N THR A 80 -13.76 1.99 -34.90
CA THR A 80 -14.66 0.97 -35.45
C THR A 80 -14.46 -0.36 -34.75
N ASP A 81 -15.34 -1.35 -34.92
CA ASP A 81 -15.18 -2.64 -34.26
C ASP A 81 -13.94 -3.42 -34.75
N ALA A 82 -13.55 -3.26 -36.01
CA ALA A 82 -12.29 -3.79 -36.54
C ALA A 82 -11.09 -3.10 -35.86
N ASP A 83 -11.13 -1.76 -35.74
CA ASP A 83 -10.09 -1.00 -35.05
C ASP A 83 -9.95 -1.37 -33.59
N LYS A 84 -11.07 -1.56 -32.90
CA LYS A 84 -11.07 -1.96 -31.49
C LYS A 84 -10.41 -3.31 -31.30
N THR A 85 -10.70 -4.28 -32.17
CA THR A 85 -10.13 -5.62 -32.09
C THR A 85 -8.61 -5.59 -32.34
N ALA A 86 -8.15 -4.93 -33.41
CA ALA A 86 -6.75 -4.76 -33.70
C ALA A 86 -6.01 -4.02 -32.58
N ALA A 87 -6.55 -2.89 -32.11
CA ALA A 87 -5.93 -2.08 -31.08
C ALA A 87 -5.81 -2.79 -29.71
N LYS A 88 -6.70 -3.74 -29.38
CA LYS A 88 -6.56 -4.58 -28.18
C LYS A 88 -5.32 -5.47 -28.28
N THR A 89 -5.14 -6.16 -29.40
CA THR A 89 -3.97 -7.01 -29.65
C THR A 89 -2.69 -6.19 -29.64
N ASP A 90 -2.70 -5.07 -30.35
CA ASP A 90 -1.55 -4.15 -30.42
C ASP A 90 -1.17 -3.59 -29.05
N LEU A 91 -2.15 -3.29 -28.21
CA LEU A 91 -1.89 -2.80 -26.86
C LEU A 91 -1.19 -3.84 -25.98
N ILE A 92 -1.58 -5.09 -26.07
CA ILE A 92 -0.92 -6.16 -25.30
C ILE A 92 0.52 -6.40 -25.83
N ALA A 93 0.70 -6.41 -27.14
CA ALA A 93 2.03 -6.55 -27.75
C ALA A 93 2.95 -5.34 -27.48
N LEU A 94 2.37 -4.14 -27.37
CA LEU A 94 3.12 -2.91 -27.07
C LEU A 94 3.93 -3.02 -25.77
N TYR A 95 3.43 -3.70 -24.76
CA TYR A 95 4.14 -3.87 -23.47
C TYR A 95 5.38 -4.77 -23.62
N ASP A 96 5.33 -5.79 -24.48
CA ASP A 96 6.50 -6.65 -24.74
C ASP A 96 7.60 -5.87 -25.46
N ASP A 97 7.24 -5.07 -26.47
CA ASP A 97 8.15 -4.15 -27.11
C ASP A 97 8.70 -3.10 -26.14
N TRP A 98 7.85 -2.58 -25.22
CA TRP A 98 8.29 -1.61 -24.22
C TRP A 98 9.40 -2.17 -23.32
N ILE A 99 9.23 -3.40 -22.84
CA ILE A 99 10.27 -4.08 -22.04
C ILE A 99 11.51 -4.32 -22.85
N LYS A 100 11.37 -4.73 -24.11
CA LYS A 100 12.49 -5.01 -25.01
C LYS A 100 13.38 -3.77 -25.21
N TYR A 101 12.80 -2.60 -25.44
CA TYR A 101 13.53 -1.39 -25.80
C TYR A 101 13.78 -0.45 -24.63
N PHE A 102 12.90 -0.39 -23.64
CA PHE A 102 13.00 0.53 -22.50
C PHE A 102 12.66 -0.15 -21.16
N PRO A 103 13.41 -1.21 -20.76
CA PRO A 103 13.16 -1.92 -19.50
C PRO A 103 13.49 -1.08 -18.27
N THR A 104 14.19 0.05 -18.43
CA THR A 104 14.65 0.90 -17.33
C THR A 104 14.26 2.37 -17.52
N LYS A 105 14.16 3.09 -16.40
CA LYS A 105 14.00 4.54 -16.37
C LYS A 105 14.97 5.13 -15.35
N GLN A 106 15.86 6.02 -15.77
CA GLN A 106 16.90 6.61 -14.90
C GLN A 106 17.69 5.54 -14.12
N GLY A 107 18.12 4.49 -14.83
CA GLY A 107 18.89 3.38 -14.27
C GLY A 107 18.12 2.41 -13.38
N LYS A 108 16.78 2.58 -13.21
CA LYS A 108 15.94 1.70 -12.39
C LYS A 108 15.05 0.86 -13.28
N SER A 109 14.94 -0.43 -12.97
CA SER A 109 14.03 -1.35 -13.66
C SER A 109 12.59 -0.84 -13.63
N LYS A 110 11.85 -1.09 -14.70
CA LYS A 110 10.44 -0.82 -14.89
C LYS A 110 9.66 -2.06 -15.35
N VAL A 111 10.30 -3.20 -15.39
CA VAL A 111 9.74 -4.44 -15.90
C VAL A 111 8.49 -4.84 -15.14
N GLY A 112 8.52 -4.81 -13.81
CA GLY A 112 7.37 -5.14 -12.97
C GLY A 112 6.18 -4.17 -13.16
N ASP A 113 6.46 -2.86 -13.32
CA ASP A 113 5.42 -1.85 -13.59
C ASP A 113 4.79 -2.07 -14.97
N ILE A 114 5.60 -2.37 -16.00
CA ILE A 114 5.15 -2.59 -17.38
C ILE A 114 4.36 -3.90 -17.48
N LEU A 115 4.89 -5.03 -16.97
CA LEU A 115 4.20 -6.32 -17.00
C LEU A 115 2.89 -6.29 -16.21
N SER A 116 2.89 -5.69 -15.01
CA SER A 116 1.66 -5.58 -14.24
C SER A 116 0.61 -4.68 -14.92
N SER A 117 1.05 -3.69 -15.73
CA SER A 117 0.16 -2.90 -16.60
C SER A 117 -0.42 -3.75 -17.72
N LYS A 118 0.41 -4.61 -18.35
CA LYS A 118 -0.04 -5.58 -19.35
C LYS A 118 -1.14 -6.48 -18.79
N ALA A 119 -0.88 -7.14 -17.65
CA ALA A 119 -1.85 -8.02 -16.99
C ALA A 119 -3.15 -7.29 -16.61
N GLN A 120 -3.06 -6.04 -16.11
CA GLN A 120 -4.25 -5.23 -15.81
C GLN A 120 -5.06 -4.93 -17.06
N ASN A 121 -4.43 -4.63 -18.19
CA ASN A 121 -5.14 -4.38 -19.44
C ASN A 121 -5.73 -5.66 -20.02
N MET A 122 -5.10 -6.84 -19.84
CA MET A 122 -5.72 -8.12 -20.18
C MET A 122 -7.04 -8.32 -19.42
N ILE A 123 -7.09 -8.01 -18.11
CA ILE A 123 -8.34 -8.03 -17.33
C ILE A 123 -9.35 -7.02 -17.88
N ASP A 124 -8.96 -5.77 -18.02
CA ASP A 124 -9.86 -4.67 -18.40
C ASP A 124 -10.45 -4.87 -19.80
N LEU A 125 -9.73 -5.56 -20.70
CA LEU A 125 -10.13 -5.87 -22.07
C LEU A 125 -10.73 -7.26 -22.24
N LYS A 126 -10.75 -8.07 -21.17
CA LYS A 126 -11.19 -9.48 -21.18
C LYS A 126 -10.40 -10.33 -22.19
N MET A 127 -9.08 -10.21 -22.17
CA MET A 127 -8.15 -10.93 -23.04
C MET A 127 -7.38 -11.97 -22.24
N GLY A 128 -7.32 -13.19 -22.76
CA GLY A 128 -6.67 -14.32 -22.11
C GLY A 128 -7.51 -14.96 -21.00
N SER A 129 -7.08 -16.13 -20.57
CA SER A 129 -7.63 -16.86 -19.42
C SER A 129 -7.15 -16.27 -18.10
N ALA A 130 -7.78 -16.66 -16.99
CA ALA A 130 -7.33 -16.27 -15.66
C ALA A 130 -5.89 -16.74 -15.38
N GLN A 131 -5.53 -17.95 -15.85
CA GLN A 131 -4.19 -18.53 -15.72
C GLN A 131 -3.15 -17.72 -16.50
N GLU A 132 -3.45 -17.29 -17.73
CA GLU A 132 -2.55 -16.44 -18.53
C GLU A 132 -2.35 -15.05 -17.88
N VAL A 133 -3.41 -14.44 -17.40
CA VAL A 133 -3.35 -13.16 -16.68
C VAL A 133 -2.51 -13.31 -15.40
N TYR A 134 -2.75 -14.36 -14.61
CA TYR A 134 -1.99 -14.64 -13.40
C TYR A 134 -0.50 -14.83 -13.72
N ALA A 135 -0.16 -15.58 -14.76
CA ALA A 135 1.23 -15.80 -15.16
C ALA A 135 1.97 -14.50 -15.50
N VAL A 136 1.30 -13.53 -16.14
CA VAL A 136 1.89 -12.22 -16.42
C VAL A 136 2.10 -11.39 -15.14
N PHE A 137 1.16 -11.42 -14.19
CA PHE A 137 1.34 -10.79 -12.89
C PHE A 137 2.46 -11.44 -12.08
N ASP A 138 2.50 -12.77 -12.05
CA ASP A 138 3.51 -13.54 -11.31
C ASP A 138 4.91 -13.27 -11.86
N LYS A 139 5.06 -13.23 -13.18
CA LYS A 139 6.29 -12.80 -13.85
C LYS A 139 6.69 -11.38 -13.45
N ALA A 140 5.74 -10.44 -13.43
CA ALA A 140 6.00 -9.05 -13.02
C ALA A 140 6.54 -8.97 -11.59
N TYR A 141 5.97 -9.76 -10.68
CA TYR A 141 6.35 -9.78 -9.28
C TYR A 141 7.68 -10.49 -9.05
N THR A 142 7.93 -11.59 -9.75
CA THR A 142 9.16 -12.38 -9.62
C THR A 142 10.38 -11.65 -10.20
N GLU A 143 10.24 -11.05 -11.40
CA GLU A 143 11.37 -10.40 -12.08
C GLU A 143 11.70 -9.01 -11.51
N ASP A 144 10.68 -8.22 -11.13
CA ASP A 144 10.91 -6.86 -10.62
C ASP A 144 9.83 -6.43 -9.60
N PRO A 145 9.83 -7.02 -8.40
CA PRO A 145 8.89 -6.66 -7.34
C PRO A 145 9.04 -5.20 -6.89
N LYS A 146 10.21 -4.58 -7.12
CA LYS A 146 10.47 -3.19 -6.71
C LYS A 146 9.68 -2.18 -7.52
N SER A 147 9.47 -2.40 -8.80
CA SER A 147 8.65 -1.50 -9.62
C SER A 147 7.18 -1.87 -9.67
N PHE A 148 6.80 -3.08 -9.24
CA PHE A 148 5.39 -3.50 -9.12
C PHE A 148 4.76 -2.93 -7.83
N THR A 149 4.31 -1.68 -7.85
CA THR A 149 3.86 -0.93 -6.67
C THR A 149 2.41 -0.41 -6.75
N ASN A 150 1.73 -0.61 -7.88
CA ASN A 150 0.36 -0.11 -8.06
C ASN A 150 -0.64 -0.91 -7.21
N PRO A 151 -1.40 -0.28 -6.29
CA PRO A 151 -2.28 -0.99 -5.36
C PRO A 151 -3.40 -1.80 -6.05
N LYS A 152 -4.02 -1.27 -7.11
CA LYS A 152 -5.06 -2.00 -7.86
C LYS A 152 -4.49 -3.26 -8.50
N ARG A 153 -3.29 -3.17 -9.08
CA ARG A 153 -2.65 -4.30 -9.76
C ARG A 153 -2.20 -5.38 -8.77
N LEU A 154 -1.64 -4.99 -7.61
CA LEU A 154 -1.30 -5.93 -6.53
C LEU A 154 -2.54 -6.69 -6.03
N TYR A 155 -3.64 -5.97 -5.83
CA TYR A 155 -4.91 -6.61 -5.47
C TYR A 155 -5.39 -7.58 -6.55
N ASN A 156 -5.36 -7.18 -7.83
CA ASN A 156 -5.80 -8.02 -8.93
C ASN A 156 -4.88 -9.23 -9.14
N TYR A 157 -3.59 -9.12 -8.85
CA TYR A 157 -2.66 -10.26 -8.85
C TYR A 157 -3.15 -11.37 -7.91
N PHE A 158 -3.43 -11.04 -6.66
CA PHE A 158 -4.01 -12.01 -5.72
C PHE A 158 -5.41 -12.45 -6.13
N LYS A 159 -6.27 -11.51 -6.51
CA LYS A 159 -7.66 -11.81 -6.88
C LYS A 159 -7.73 -12.79 -8.04
N THR A 160 -6.86 -12.68 -9.03
CA THR A 160 -6.83 -13.62 -10.17
C THR A 160 -6.48 -15.04 -9.70
N LEU A 161 -5.52 -15.21 -8.78
CA LEU A 161 -5.23 -16.52 -8.18
C LEU A 161 -6.41 -17.06 -7.39
N TYR A 162 -7.08 -16.19 -6.60
CA TYR A 162 -8.28 -16.57 -5.87
C TYR A 162 -9.42 -17.00 -6.78
N ASP A 163 -9.61 -16.32 -7.92
CA ASP A 163 -10.65 -16.71 -8.90
C ASP A 163 -10.35 -18.08 -9.53
N ILE A 164 -9.07 -18.37 -9.82
CA ILE A 164 -8.63 -19.70 -10.29
C ILE A 164 -8.93 -20.77 -9.22
N TYR A 165 -8.54 -20.52 -7.96
CA TYR A 165 -8.85 -21.41 -6.83
C TYR A 165 -10.37 -21.68 -6.71
N LYS A 166 -11.19 -20.63 -6.78
CA LYS A 166 -12.66 -20.74 -6.66
C LYS A 166 -13.32 -21.43 -7.85
N SER A 167 -12.67 -21.46 -9.00
CA SER A 167 -13.16 -22.25 -10.16
C SER A 167 -12.98 -23.77 -9.99
N GLY A 168 -12.31 -24.21 -8.92
CA GLY A 168 -12.03 -25.63 -8.67
C GLY A 168 -10.81 -26.15 -9.43
N ASP A 169 -9.95 -25.26 -9.92
CA ASP A 169 -8.70 -25.63 -10.60
C ASP A 169 -7.74 -26.27 -9.59
N SER A 170 -7.43 -27.55 -9.79
CA SER A 170 -6.57 -28.36 -8.92
C SER A 170 -5.11 -27.91 -8.88
N THR A 171 -4.70 -27.02 -9.77
CA THR A 171 -3.33 -26.46 -9.79
C THR A 171 -3.10 -25.43 -8.67
N VAL A 172 -4.16 -24.90 -8.05
CA VAL A 172 -4.07 -23.93 -6.96
C VAL A 172 -4.57 -24.53 -5.66
N SER A 173 -3.64 -24.86 -4.74
CA SER A 173 -3.96 -25.32 -3.39
C SER A 173 -4.29 -24.18 -2.44
N MET A 174 -4.93 -24.51 -1.31
CA MET A 174 -5.18 -23.55 -0.22
C MET A 174 -3.86 -22.98 0.35
N SER A 175 -2.82 -23.80 0.46
CA SER A 175 -1.49 -23.34 0.91
C SER A 175 -0.93 -22.29 -0.03
N MET A 176 -0.92 -22.54 -1.34
CA MET A 176 -0.47 -21.56 -2.34
C MET A 176 -1.26 -20.25 -2.27
N LEU A 177 -2.57 -20.35 -2.04
CA LEU A 177 -3.42 -19.16 -1.90
C LEU A 177 -3.01 -18.33 -0.68
N PHE A 178 -2.75 -18.95 0.46
CA PHE A 178 -2.31 -18.24 1.65
C PHE A 178 -0.92 -17.66 1.52
N ASP A 179 0.03 -18.38 0.92
CA ASP A 179 1.38 -17.87 0.67
C ASP A 179 1.36 -16.63 -0.21
N LYS A 180 0.53 -16.64 -1.26
CA LYS A 180 0.36 -15.47 -2.13
C LYS A 180 -0.36 -14.32 -1.45
N TYR A 181 -1.33 -14.59 -0.57
CA TYR A 181 -1.97 -13.56 0.23
C TYR A 181 -0.94 -12.84 1.13
N GLU A 182 -0.08 -13.61 1.83
CA GLU A 182 0.96 -13.02 2.68
C GLU A 182 1.95 -12.20 1.88
N GLU A 183 2.44 -12.76 0.78
CA GLU A 183 3.38 -12.08 -0.12
C GLU A 183 2.84 -10.72 -0.59
N VAL A 184 1.60 -10.68 -1.04
CA VAL A 184 0.95 -9.45 -1.51
C VAL A 184 0.64 -8.51 -0.34
N SER A 185 0.23 -9.02 0.82
CA SER A 185 0.00 -8.23 2.03
C SER A 185 1.27 -7.56 2.55
N GLU A 186 2.38 -8.29 2.61
CA GLU A 186 3.71 -7.77 2.98
C GLU A 186 4.17 -6.68 1.99
N LYS A 187 3.88 -6.86 0.70
CA LYS A 187 4.16 -5.84 -0.32
C LYS A 187 3.34 -4.57 -0.10
N PHE A 188 2.04 -4.69 0.19
CA PHE A 188 1.20 -3.53 0.55
C PHE A 188 1.73 -2.80 1.78
N GLU A 189 2.16 -3.53 2.81
CA GLU A 189 2.75 -2.94 4.00
C GLU A 189 4.06 -2.20 3.73
N THR A 190 4.91 -2.76 2.87
CA THR A 190 6.15 -2.12 2.42
C THR A 190 5.85 -0.81 1.69
N GLU A 191 4.90 -0.80 0.76
CA GLU A 191 4.53 0.42 0.03
C GLU A 191 3.86 1.46 0.94
N ALA A 192 3.02 1.03 1.88
CA ALA A 192 2.44 1.92 2.90
C ALA A 192 3.54 2.57 3.77
N THR A 193 4.54 1.79 4.18
CA THR A 193 5.69 2.29 4.96
C THR A 193 6.51 3.30 4.15
N ASN A 194 6.76 3.02 2.87
CA ASN A 194 7.47 3.93 1.97
C ASN A 194 6.73 5.27 1.78
N LEU A 195 5.40 5.21 1.69
CA LEU A 195 4.55 6.42 1.62
C LEU A 195 4.57 7.19 2.94
N ALA A 196 4.45 6.49 4.08
CA ALA A 196 4.52 7.10 5.41
C ALA A 196 5.85 7.84 5.62
N LYS A 197 7.00 7.23 5.30
CA LYS A 197 8.32 7.86 5.36
C LYS A 197 8.40 9.17 4.55
N ARG A 198 7.70 9.25 3.42
CA ARG A 198 7.65 10.46 2.58
C ARG A 198 6.67 11.50 3.13
N LEU A 199 5.52 11.06 3.65
CA LEU A 199 4.51 11.92 4.24
C LEU A 199 5.01 12.57 5.53
N ASP A 200 5.68 11.82 6.41
CA ASP A 200 6.21 12.33 7.67
C ASP A 200 7.21 13.49 7.48
N LYS A 201 7.95 13.51 6.36
CA LYS A 201 8.80 14.65 6.00
C LYS A 201 7.99 15.94 5.75
N ILE A 202 6.79 15.80 5.19
CA ILE A 202 5.88 16.95 4.93
C ILE A 202 5.20 17.35 6.23
N LEU A 203 4.74 16.39 7.04
CA LEU A 203 4.10 16.66 8.33
C LEU A 203 5.03 17.37 9.29
N LYS A 204 6.32 17.00 9.33
CA LYS A 204 7.32 17.70 10.16
C LYS A 204 7.46 19.18 9.79
N LYS A 205 7.43 19.52 8.49
CA LYS A 205 7.45 20.93 8.05
C LYS A 205 6.20 21.69 8.52
N GLU A 206 5.03 21.06 8.41
CA GLU A 206 3.77 21.65 8.90
C GLU A 206 3.80 21.87 10.42
N GLU A 207 4.32 20.91 11.18
CA GLU A 207 4.42 21.01 12.66
C GLU A 207 5.44 22.06 13.12
N SER A 208 6.51 22.30 12.34
CA SER A 208 7.49 23.37 12.61
C SER A 208 7.00 24.76 12.16
N GLY A 209 5.81 24.88 11.56
CA GLY A 209 5.27 26.13 11.03
C GLY A 209 5.89 26.57 9.70
N GLU A 210 6.69 25.70 9.04
CA GLU A 210 7.25 25.98 7.72
C GLU A 210 6.15 25.97 6.66
N ALA A 211 6.09 26.99 5.82
CA ALA A 211 5.15 27.05 4.70
C ALA A 211 5.47 25.97 3.66
N LEU A 212 4.48 25.15 3.30
CA LEU A 212 4.65 24.13 2.28
C LEU A 212 4.77 24.75 0.89
N SER A 213 5.78 24.32 0.12
CA SER A 213 5.91 24.67 -1.29
C SER A 213 4.80 24.05 -2.14
N THR A 214 4.51 24.62 -3.31
CA THR A 214 3.57 24.04 -4.30
C THR A 214 3.95 22.58 -4.64
N LYS A 215 5.24 22.26 -4.66
CA LYS A 215 5.77 20.91 -4.87
C LYS A 215 5.43 19.98 -3.72
N ASP A 216 5.52 20.44 -2.47
CA ASP A 216 5.17 19.66 -1.27
C ASP A 216 3.66 19.40 -1.22
N LEU A 217 2.83 20.40 -1.52
CA LEU A 217 1.37 20.26 -1.62
C LEU A 217 0.95 19.23 -2.68
N LYS A 218 1.58 19.28 -3.88
CA LYS A 218 1.35 18.31 -4.94
C LYS A 218 1.76 16.89 -4.51
N ARG A 219 2.93 16.75 -3.87
CA ARG A 219 3.43 15.47 -3.36
C ARG A 219 2.51 14.90 -2.28
N ARG A 220 2.10 15.74 -1.31
CA ARG A 220 1.16 15.34 -0.28
C ARG A 220 -0.11 14.76 -0.87
N ARG A 221 -0.73 15.46 -1.84
CA ARG A 221 -1.94 14.96 -2.52
C ARG A 221 -1.74 13.59 -3.17
N ILE A 222 -0.58 13.36 -3.82
CA ILE A 222 -0.24 12.07 -4.42
C ILE A 222 -0.09 10.98 -3.34
N TYR A 223 0.60 11.29 -2.23
CA TYR A 223 0.81 10.34 -1.14
C TYR A 223 -0.51 10.00 -0.45
N ASP A 224 -1.36 10.97 -0.18
CA ASP A 224 -2.70 10.77 0.39
C ASP A 224 -3.57 9.89 -0.52
N THR A 225 -3.56 10.13 -1.83
CA THR A 225 -4.30 9.32 -2.81
C THR A 225 -3.83 7.86 -2.82
N ASN A 226 -2.51 7.65 -2.85
CA ASN A 226 -1.94 6.30 -2.86
C ASN A 226 -2.13 5.59 -1.53
N SER A 227 -2.02 6.29 -0.40
CA SER A 227 -2.25 5.75 0.94
C SER A 227 -3.70 5.28 1.10
N ASN A 228 -4.66 6.12 0.64
CA ASN A 228 -6.07 5.74 0.61
C ASN A 228 -6.33 4.51 -0.28
N ALA A 229 -5.72 4.45 -1.47
CA ALA A 229 -5.84 3.30 -2.37
C ALA A 229 -5.30 2.02 -1.72
N ILE A 230 -4.13 2.07 -1.08
CA ILE A 230 -3.57 0.94 -0.33
C ILE A 230 -4.54 0.49 0.76
N GLY A 231 -5.07 1.41 1.57
CA GLY A 231 -6.03 1.08 2.64
C GLY A 231 -7.29 0.39 2.13
N VAL A 232 -7.83 0.83 0.99
CA VAL A 232 -9.01 0.21 0.35
C VAL A 232 -8.69 -1.19 -0.18
N PHE A 233 -7.60 -1.34 -0.93
CA PHE A 233 -7.28 -2.62 -1.56
C PHE A 233 -6.81 -3.66 -0.55
N LEU A 234 -6.09 -3.27 0.50
CA LEU A 234 -5.71 -4.17 1.59
C LEU A 234 -6.96 -4.70 2.32
N LYS A 235 -7.93 -3.81 2.62
CA LYS A 235 -9.21 -4.24 3.20
C LYS A 235 -9.99 -5.20 2.29
N ASN A 236 -9.96 -4.97 0.99
CA ASN A 236 -10.62 -5.85 0.03
C ASN A 236 -9.91 -7.21 -0.06
N LEU A 237 -8.57 -7.22 0.00
CA LEU A 237 -7.76 -8.44 0.07
C LEU A 237 -8.14 -9.29 1.29
N ASP A 238 -8.19 -8.65 2.48
CA ASP A 238 -8.62 -9.30 3.73
C ASP A 238 -10.03 -9.87 3.63
N ALA A 239 -10.95 -9.15 2.98
CA ALA A 239 -12.33 -9.57 2.82
C ALA A 239 -12.49 -10.79 1.89
N ILE A 240 -11.65 -10.89 0.84
CA ILE A 240 -11.66 -12.05 -0.07
C ILE A 240 -11.24 -13.32 0.69
N ILE A 241 -10.11 -13.26 1.41
CA ILE A 241 -9.55 -14.43 2.09
C ILE A 241 -10.28 -14.78 3.39
N ALA A 242 -11.14 -13.88 3.90
CA ALA A 242 -11.79 -14.06 5.21
C ALA A 242 -12.56 -15.37 5.32
N LYS A 243 -13.21 -15.81 4.26
CA LYS A 243 -14.00 -17.05 4.23
C LYS A 243 -13.14 -18.32 4.32
N GLU A 244 -11.94 -18.26 3.73
CA GLU A 244 -11.00 -19.40 3.69
C GLU A 244 -10.13 -19.45 4.96
N SER A 245 -10.02 -18.36 5.72
CA SER A 245 -9.12 -18.22 6.86
C SER A 245 -9.83 -18.33 8.23
N SER A 246 -10.85 -19.20 8.35
CA SER A 246 -11.40 -19.58 9.65
C SER A 246 -10.43 -20.48 10.45
N CYS A 247 -10.59 -20.55 11.76
CA CYS A 247 -9.78 -21.47 12.59
C CYS A 247 -9.95 -22.92 12.15
N ASP A 248 -11.18 -23.31 11.74
CA ASP A 248 -11.48 -24.67 11.24
C ASP A 248 -10.68 -25.04 10.00
N ASN A 249 -10.30 -24.06 9.17
CA ASN A 249 -9.48 -24.26 7.99
C ASN A 249 -7.97 -24.11 8.30
N LEU A 250 -7.61 -23.11 9.10
CA LEU A 250 -6.19 -22.79 9.36
C LEU A 250 -5.51 -23.80 10.27
N ILE A 251 -6.19 -24.27 11.33
CA ILE A 251 -5.59 -25.19 12.29
C ILE A 251 -5.18 -26.53 11.62
N PRO A 252 -6.07 -27.24 10.90
CA PRO A 252 -5.68 -28.45 10.21
C PRO A 252 -4.61 -28.24 9.15
N LEU A 253 -4.67 -27.11 8.40
CA LEU A 253 -3.67 -26.78 7.39
C LEU A 253 -2.27 -26.58 8.01
N TYR A 254 -2.17 -25.82 9.08
CA TYR A 254 -0.88 -25.58 9.72
C TYR A 254 -0.39 -26.81 10.49
N GLN A 255 -1.28 -27.58 11.10
CA GLN A 255 -0.93 -28.80 11.79
C GLN A 255 -0.33 -29.85 10.82
N SER A 256 -0.94 -30.02 9.64
CA SER A 256 -0.43 -30.96 8.63
C SER A 256 0.91 -30.56 8.02
N ASN A 257 1.20 -29.25 7.96
CA ASN A 257 2.42 -28.72 7.35
C ASN A 257 3.51 -28.37 8.37
N PHE A 258 3.25 -28.51 9.66
CA PHE A 258 4.16 -28.07 10.73
C PHE A 258 5.52 -28.80 10.71
N GLU A 259 5.52 -30.13 10.62
CA GLU A 259 6.74 -30.92 10.66
C GLU A 259 7.69 -30.58 9.50
N GLU A 260 7.15 -30.32 8.31
CA GLU A 260 7.92 -29.92 7.15
C GLU A 260 8.49 -28.51 7.29
N ASN A 261 7.77 -27.61 7.99
CA ASN A 261 8.09 -26.19 8.06
C ASN A 261 8.60 -25.71 9.43
N LYS A 262 8.77 -26.58 10.42
CA LYS A 262 9.23 -26.20 11.78
C LYS A 262 10.61 -25.54 11.84
N ASN A 263 11.41 -25.66 10.78
CA ASN A 263 12.70 -24.99 10.61
C ASN A 263 12.66 -23.80 9.63
N ASN A 264 11.46 -23.36 9.24
CA ASN A 264 11.26 -22.23 8.34
C ASN A 264 10.69 -21.02 9.12
N ALA A 265 11.56 -20.10 9.53
CA ALA A 265 11.16 -18.93 10.32
C ALA A 265 10.10 -18.06 9.61
N VAL A 266 10.17 -17.93 8.30
CA VAL A 266 9.18 -17.14 7.52
C VAL A 266 7.81 -17.79 7.60
N TRP A 267 7.72 -19.10 7.38
CA TRP A 267 6.47 -19.83 7.47
C TRP A 267 5.88 -19.80 8.89
N LEU A 268 6.69 -20.06 9.91
CA LEU A 268 6.28 -20.02 11.31
C LEU A 268 5.74 -18.63 11.70
N ASN A 269 6.42 -17.57 11.27
CA ASN A 269 6.00 -16.19 11.55
C ASN A 269 4.65 -15.86 10.86
N ARG A 270 4.46 -16.26 9.61
CA ARG A 270 3.21 -16.08 8.87
C ARG A 270 2.07 -16.87 9.49
N ALA A 271 2.31 -18.13 9.89
CA ALA A 271 1.32 -18.97 10.55
C ALA A 271 0.89 -18.38 11.91
N ALA A 272 1.85 -17.99 12.76
CA ALA A 272 1.56 -17.33 14.04
C ALA A 272 0.78 -16.02 13.85
N GLY A 273 1.22 -15.19 12.91
CA GLY A 273 0.54 -13.91 12.60
C GLY A 273 -0.90 -14.09 12.15
N ARG A 274 -1.15 -15.09 11.32
CA ARG A 274 -2.49 -15.39 10.82
C ARG A 274 -3.38 -15.97 11.91
N MET A 275 -2.91 -16.97 12.65
CA MET A 275 -3.66 -17.54 13.79
C MET A 275 -4.02 -16.45 14.79
N LYS A 276 -3.10 -15.53 15.12
CA LYS A 276 -3.40 -14.38 15.97
C LYS A 276 -4.44 -13.45 15.37
N SER A 277 -4.31 -13.11 14.08
CA SER A 277 -5.22 -12.16 13.42
C SER A 277 -6.65 -12.69 13.26
N LYS A 278 -6.81 -14.01 13.27
CA LYS A 278 -8.10 -14.72 13.14
C LYS A 278 -8.63 -15.25 14.47
N GLU A 279 -8.03 -14.81 15.57
CA GLU A 279 -8.42 -15.19 16.92
C GLU A 279 -8.29 -16.69 17.23
N CYS A 280 -7.44 -17.42 16.47
CA CYS A 280 -7.13 -18.83 16.66
C CYS A 280 -5.98 -19.06 17.68
N ALA A 281 -5.53 -18.03 18.38
CA ALA A 281 -4.38 -18.11 19.29
C ALA A 281 -4.69 -18.83 20.62
N ASP A 282 -5.92 -19.37 20.81
CA ASP A 282 -6.24 -20.25 21.92
C ASP A 282 -5.92 -21.72 21.64
N ASP A 283 -5.69 -22.08 20.38
CA ASP A 283 -5.32 -23.43 19.99
C ASP A 283 -3.88 -23.76 20.42
N PRO A 284 -3.60 -24.99 20.94
CA PRO A 284 -2.26 -25.42 21.33
C PRO A 284 -1.22 -25.33 20.21
N LEU A 285 -1.64 -25.47 18.95
CA LEU A 285 -0.76 -25.32 17.79
C LEU A 285 -0.12 -23.92 17.73
N PHE A 286 -0.85 -22.87 18.14
CA PHE A 286 -0.29 -21.52 18.20
C PHE A 286 0.91 -21.43 19.14
N VAL A 287 0.83 -22.08 20.30
CA VAL A 287 1.94 -22.17 21.27
C VAL A 287 3.13 -22.85 20.62
N THR A 288 2.89 -24.02 20.01
CA THR A 288 3.94 -24.84 19.36
C THR A 288 4.66 -24.05 18.25
N ILE A 289 3.90 -23.33 17.40
CA ILE A 289 4.46 -22.52 16.33
C ILE A 289 5.29 -21.35 16.88
N VAL A 290 4.79 -20.66 17.91
CA VAL A 290 5.47 -19.49 18.49
C VAL A 290 6.74 -19.89 19.20
N GLU A 291 6.72 -20.98 19.96
CA GLU A 291 7.91 -21.51 20.66
C GLU A 291 8.96 -21.99 19.66
N ALA A 292 8.58 -22.71 18.60
CA ALA A 292 9.47 -23.10 17.52
C ALA A 292 10.09 -21.89 16.81
N LEU A 293 9.28 -20.88 16.50
CA LEU A 293 9.74 -19.65 15.87
C LEU A 293 10.79 -18.92 16.73
N HIS A 294 10.49 -18.75 18.01
CA HIS A 294 11.39 -18.01 18.91
C HIS A 294 12.69 -18.78 19.20
N ALA A 295 12.61 -20.11 19.31
CA ALA A 295 13.78 -20.96 19.46
C ALA A 295 14.69 -20.96 18.22
N LEU A 296 14.11 -20.90 17.03
CA LEU A 296 14.83 -20.87 15.75
C LEU A 296 15.47 -19.50 15.49
N GLU A 297 14.70 -18.44 15.68
CA GLU A 297 15.12 -17.05 15.40
C GLU A 297 14.39 -16.06 16.32
N PRO A 298 15.00 -15.69 17.48
CA PRO A 298 14.45 -14.63 18.30
C PRO A 298 14.29 -13.33 17.50
N SER A 299 13.06 -12.87 17.35
CA SER A 299 12.69 -11.71 16.52
C SER A 299 11.66 -10.82 17.22
N ALA A 300 11.48 -9.62 16.72
CA ALA A 300 10.46 -8.71 17.22
C ALA A 300 9.05 -9.34 17.20
N ASP A 301 8.72 -10.08 16.14
CA ASP A 301 7.43 -10.74 16.03
C ASP A 301 7.31 -11.94 16.96
N SER A 302 8.35 -12.82 17.06
CA SER A 302 8.31 -13.96 17.96
C SER A 302 8.22 -13.55 19.43
N ALA A 303 8.96 -12.54 19.85
CA ALA A 303 8.85 -11.97 21.20
C ALA A 303 7.46 -11.35 21.44
N TYR A 304 6.87 -10.64 20.47
CA TYR A 304 5.52 -10.13 20.57
C TYR A 304 4.47 -11.24 20.79
N TYR A 305 4.58 -12.36 20.07
CA TYR A 305 3.67 -13.50 20.25
C TYR A 305 3.83 -14.18 21.61
N LEU A 306 5.07 -14.30 22.10
CA LEU A 306 5.31 -14.78 23.49
C LEU A 306 4.69 -13.85 24.52
N GLY A 307 4.72 -12.54 24.30
CA GLY A 307 4.02 -11.56 25.11
C GLY A 307 2.51 -11.82 25.14
N ILE A 308 1.89 -12.12 24.00
CA ILE A 308 0.46 -12.48 23.93
C ILE A 308 0.17 -13.77 24.69
N LEU A 309 0.99 -14.81 24.53
CA LEU A 309 0.82 -16.10 25.23
C LEU A 309 0.89 -15.90 26.75
N ASN A 310 1.83 -15.10 27.23
CA ASN A 310 1.94 -14.80 28.66
C ASN A 310 0.77 -13.96 29.18
N ASP A 311 0.28 -12.99 28.40
CA ASP A 311 -0.94 -12.23 28.74
C ASP A 311 -2.18 -13.15 28.86
N LYS A 312 -2.31 -14.15 27.98
CA LYS A 312 -3.40 -15.15 28.07
C LYS A 312 -3.29 -16.03 29.30
N ARG A 313 -2.07 -16.39 29.70
CA ARG A 313 -1.75 -17.15 30.93
C ARG A 313 -1.84 -16.28 32.21
N SER A 314 -2.26 -15.02 32.10
CA SER A 314 -2.30 -14.02 33.18
C SER A 314 -0.94 -13.66 33.78
N ASN A 315 0.15 -14.01 33.11
CA ASN A 315 1.53 -13.68 33.50
C ASN A 315 1.93 -12.29 33.00
N SER A 316 1.27 -11.26 33.55
CA SER A 316 1.39 -9.89 33.05
C SER A 316 2.81 -9.30 33.10
N ALA A 317 3.65 -9.73 34.05
CA ALA A 317 5.04 -9.27 34.15
C ALA A 317 5.88 -9.82 32.98
N GLU A 318 5.77 -11.13 32.72
CA GLU A 318 6.46 -11.78 31.60
C GLU A 318 5.95 -11.28 30.26
N ALA A 319 4.65 -11.06 30.13
CA ALA A 319 4.08 -10.44 28.91
C ALA A 319 4.71 -9.08 28.61
N LEU A 320 4.87 -8.20 29.62
CA LEU A 320 5.53 -6.92 29.43
C LEU A 320 7.01 -7.07 29.08
N ARG A 321 7.74 -8.01 29.71
CA ARG A 321 9.12 -8.31 29.39
C ARG A 321 9.28 -8.68 27.91
N TYR A 322 8.47 -9.59 27.40
CA TYR A 322 8.50 -9.99 26.00
C TYR A 322 8.08 -8.86 25.05
N TYR A 323 7.13 -7.99 25.43
CA TYR A 323 6.80 -6.80 24.63
C TYR A 323 7.98 -5.82 24.56
N GLU A 324 8.73 -5.63 25.66
CA GLU A 324 9.93 -4.79 25.66
C GLU A 324 11.06 -5.42 24.83
N GLU A 325 11.23 -6.73 24.90
CA GLU A 325 12.14 -7.48 24.06
C GLU A 325 11.80 -7.30 22.58
N SER A 326 10.53 -7.46 22.20
CA SER A 326 10.04 -7.23 20.84
C SER A 326 10.40 -5.83 20.33
N ILE A 327 10.23 -4.80 21.15
CA ILE A 327 10.58 -3.42 20.81
C ILE A 327 12.10 -3.26 20.65
N SER A 328 12.91 -3.91 21.49
CA SER A 328 14.38 -3.81 21.46
C SER A 328 14.98 -4.48 20.24
N LEU A 329 14.41 -5.61 19.80
CA LEU A 329 14.84 -6.37 18.64
C LEU A 329 14.49 -5.70 17.29
N GLU A 330 13.54 -4.76 17.27
CA GLU A 330 13.17 -4.07 16.04
C GLU A 330 14.05 -2.85 15.78
N ASN A 331 14.71 -2.81 14.64
CA ASN A 331 15.63 -1.73 14.26
C ASN A 331 15.00 -0.69 13.31
N ASP A 332 14.00 -1.07 12.49
CA ASP A 332 13.31 -0.11 11.62
C ASP A 332 12.30 0.72 12.42
N PRO A 333 12.42 2.06 12.47
CA PRO A 333 11.54 2.91 13.26
C PRO A 333 10.05 2.74 12.93
N TYR A 334 9.71 2.48 11.66
CA TYR A 334 8.32 2.32 11.23
C TYR A 334 7.75 0.95 11.62
N LYS A 335 8.58 -0.10 11.58
CA LYS A 335 8.21 -1.40 12.14
C LYS A 335 8.07 -1.32 13.66
N LYS A 336 9.01 -0.63 14.32
CA LYS A 336 8.93 -0.36 15.77
C LYS A 336 7.63 0.36 16.14
N ALA A 337 7.23 1.37 15.37
CA ALA A 337 5.93 2.05 15.56
C ALA A 337 4.74 1.08 15.44
N LYS A 338 4.76 0.18 14.45
CA LYS A 338 3.71 -0.83 14.30
C LYS A 338 3.66 -1.80 15.48
N THR A 339 4.82 -2.29 15.94
CA THR A 339 4.91 -3.17 17.11
C THR A 339 4.38 -2.50 18.38
N LEU A 340 4.80 -1.26 18.64
CA LEU A 340 4.29 -0.45 19.75
C LEU A 340 2.77 -0.24 19.67
N TYR A 341 2.23 -0.02 18.48
CA TYR A 341 0.79 0.09 18.26
C TYR A 341 0.05 -1.23 18.51
N LYS A 342 0.59 -2.38 18.06
CA LYS A 342 0.04 -3.72 18.36
C LYS A 342 -0.04 -3.95 19.88
N ILE A 343 1.05 -3.66 20.59
CA ILE A 343 1.10 -3.77 22.06
C ILE A 343 0.06 -2.83 22.73
N ALA A 344 -0.10 -1.61 22.23
CA ALA A 344 -1.10 -0.68 22.73
C ALA A 344 -2.54 -1.23 22.58
N LEU A 345 -2.83 -1.98 21.50
CA LEU A 345 -4.11 -2.65 21.32
C LEU A 345 -4.32 -3.77 22.34
N GLU A 346 -3.31 -4.61 22.59
CA GLU A 346 -3.40 -5.67 23.63
C GLU A 346 -3.63 -5.06 25.02
N LEU A 347 -2.89 -4.00 25.37
CA LEU A 347 -3.07 -3.30 26.64
C LEU A 347 -4.46 -2.67 26.78
N LYS A 348 -5.03 -2.13 25.68
CA LYS A 348 -6.40 -1.65 25.65
C LYS A 348 -7.39 -2.78 25.90
N ALA A 349 -7.22 -3.93 25.24
CA ALA A 349 -8.09 -5.11 25.43
C ALA A 349 -8.11 -5.59 26.90
N LYS A 350 -6.99 -5.43 27.61
CA LYS A 350 -6.85 -5.72 29.05
C LYS A 350 -7.30 -4.58 29.97
N GLY A 351 -7.93 -3.53 29.45
CA GLY A 351 -8.39 -2.36 30.23
C GLY A 351 -7.28 -1.44 30.75
N ARG A 352 -6.01 -1.67 30.38
CA ARG A 352 -4.84 -0.89 30.84
C ARG A 352 -4.71 0.42 30.05
N LYS A 353 -5.74 1.29 30.13
CA LYS A 353 -5.93 2.48 29.29
C LYS A 353 -4.70 3.43 29.30
N SER A 354 -4.14 3.75 30.47
CA SER A 354 -2.97 4.65 30.61
C SER A 354 -1.73 4.08 29.92
N LYS A 355 -1.42 2.78 30.13
CA LYS A 355 -0.30 2.12 29.47
C LYS A 355 -0.55 2.04 27.96
N ALA A 356 -1.76 1.71 27.50
CA ALA A 356 -2.12 1.68 26.08
C ALA A 356 -1.86 3.02 25.39
N ARG A 357 -2.25 4.15 26.01
CA ARG A 357 -1.94 5.49 25.51
C ARG A 357 -0.43 5.76 25.46
N SER A 358 0.31 5.37 26.50
CA SER A 358 1.77 5.55 26.53
C SER A 358 2.45 4.84 25.35
N TYR A 359 2.10 3.59 25.09
CA TYR A 359 2.63 2.83 23.94
C TYR A 359 2.17 3.40 22.59
N ALA A 360 0.92 3.87 22.47
CA ALA A 360 0.44 4.54 21.28
C ALA A 360 1.20 5.86 21.01
N ASN A 361 1.50 6.65 22.05
CA ASN A 361 2.31 7.87 21.93
C ASN A 361 3.77 7.53 21.55
N LYS A 362 4.36 6.47 22.12
CA LYS A 362 5.68 6.00 21.68
C LYS A 362 5.66 5.59 20.21
N ALA A 363 4.59 4.94 19.72
CA ALA A 363 4.45 4.63 18.30
C ALA A 363 4.43 5.90 17.44
N LEU A 364 3.72 6.94 17.88
CA LEU A 364 3.63 8.22 17.18
C LEU A 364 4.96 9.01 17.18
N SER A 365 5.84 8.82 18.16
CA SER A 365 7.18 9.43 18.13
C SER A 365 8.07 8.84 17.02
N TYR A 366 7.86 7.58 16.64
CA TYR A 366 8.55 6.94 15.51
C TYR A 366 7.85 7.18 14.18
N GLN A 367 6.51 7.21 14.16
CA GLN A 367 5.69 7.42 12.96
C GLN A 367 4.56 8.41 13.23
N PRO A 368 4.77 9.73 13.06
CA PRO A 368 3.74 10.75 13.24
C PRO A 368 2.51 10.58 12.34
N SER A 369 2.66 9.97 11.16
CA SER A 369 1.57 9.66 10.23
C SER A 369 0.74 8.41 10.60
N LEU A 370 1.01 7.73 11.72
CA LEU A 370 0.25 6.54 12.13
C LEU A 370 -1.12 6.93 12.68
N GLY A 371 -2.07 7.25 11.79
CA GLY A 371 -3.41 7.69 12.15
C GLY A 371 -4.19 6.72 13.03
N LYS A 372 -3.96 5.41 12.86
CA LYS A 372 -4.56 4.37 13.70
C LYS A 372 -4.20 4.53 15.19
N ALA A 373 -3.00 5.01 15.52
CA ALA A 373 -2.59 5.26 16.90
C ALA A 373 -3.35 6.46 17.52
N TYR A 374 -3.55 7.54 16.76
CA TYR A 374 -4.41 8.65 17.21
C TYR A 374 -5.86 8.19 17.40
N LEU A 375 -6.38 7.36 16.50
CA LEU A 375 -7.75 6.85 16.63
C LEU A 375 -7.91 5.93 17.86
N LEU A 376 -6.87 5.13 18.16
CA LEU A 376 -6.82 4.35 19.40
C LEU A 376 -6.87 5.26 20.63
N ILE A 377 -6.05 6.32 20.67
CA ILE A 377 -6.04 7.29 21.78
C ILE A 377 -7.42 7.97 21.91
N ALA A 378 -8.03 8.37 20.80
CA ALA A 378 -9.38 8.94 20.79
C ALA A 378 -10.41 7.99 21.42
N ASN A 379 -10.36 6.71 21.09
CA ASN A 379 -11.22 5.68 21.65
C ASN A 379 -10.97 5.47 23.17
N LEU A 380 -9.70 5.51 23.58
CA LEU A 380 -9.35 5.41 25.01
C LEU A 380 -9.94 6.58 25.81
N TYR A 381 -9.85 7.81 25.29
CA TYR A 381 -10.47 8.98 25.91
C TYR A 381 -11.99 8.82 25.99
N ALA A 382 -12.65 8.56 24.85
CA ALA A 382 -14.10 8.42 24.79
C ALA A 382 -14.64 7.34 25.75
N SER A 383 -13.91 6.22 25.90
CA SER A 383 -14.27 5.14 26.82
C SER A 383 -14.04 5.46 28.30
N SER A 384 -13.48 6.64 28.60
CA SER A 384 -13.20 7.09 29.96
C SER A 384 -14.03 8.32 30.36
N ALA A 385 -15.01 8.71 29.54
CA ALA A 385 -15.81 9.90 29.80
C ALA A 385 -16.54 9.83 31.15
N ASN A 386 -17.03 8.66 31.55
CA ASN A 386 -17.71 8.50 32.85
C ASN A 386 -16.77 8.52 34.05
N ASP A 387 -15.48 8.20 33.82
CA ASP A 387 -14.45 8.10 34.86
C ASP A 387 -13.63 9.37 35.02
N CYS A 388 -13.83 10.33 34.12
CA CYS A 388 -13.00 11.54 34.02
C CYS A 388 -13.89 12.77 33.92
N GLY A 389 -13.80 13.62 34.93
CA GLY A 389 -14.57 14.84 35.06
C GLY A 389 -15.45 14.86 36.33
N ASP A 390 -15.53 16.01 36.96
CA ASP A 390 -16.18 16.19 38.23
C ASP A 390 -17.71 16.40 38.07
N THR A 391 -18.07 17.12 37.00
CA THR A 391 -19.48 17.37 36.66
C THR A 391 -19.91 16.58 35.42
N GLN A 392 -21.23 16.50 35.20
CA GLN A 392 -21.77 15.89 33.97
C GLN A 392 -21.28 16.62 32.69
N PHE A 393 -21.11 17.94 32.77
CA PHE A 393 -20.52 18.73 31.69
C PHE A 393 -19.07 18.29 31.41
N ASP A 394 -18.25 18.19 32.47
CA ASP A 394 -16.82 17.84 32.32
C ASP A 394 -16.67 16.40 31.80
N LYS A 395 -17.48 15.46 32.25
CA LYS A 395 -17.55 14.08 31.72
C LYS A 395 -17.84 14.08 30.23
N ARG A 396 -18.81 14.88 29.78
CA ARG A 396 -19.14 15.02 28.35
C ARG A 396 -18.07 15.79 27.56
N ALA A 397 -17.35 16.72 28.18
CA ALA A 397 -16.27 17.46 27.56
C ALA A 397 -15.11 16.55 27.09
N VAL A 398 -14.93 15.37 27.69
CA VAL A 398 -13.96 14.34 27.21
C VAL A 398 -14.20 13.97 25.75
N TYR A 399 -15.45 14.03 25.27
CA TYR A 399 -15.76 13.72 23.89
C TYR A 399 -15.22 14.78 22.89
N TRP A 400 -15.07 16.05 23.29
CA TRP A 400 -14.37 17.03 22.44
C TRP A 400 -12.89 16.66 22.28
N LEU A 401 -12.22 16.25 23.35
CA LEU A 401 -10.83 15.79 23.30
C LEU A 401 -10.69 14.57 22.40
N ALA A 402 -11.60 13.60 22.53
CA ALA A 402 -11.64 12.42 21.68
C ALA A 402 -11.90 12.77 20.20
N ALA A 403 -12.85 13.69 19.92
CA ALA A 403 -13.16 14.15 18.56
C ALA A 403 -11.96 14.87 17.92
N ASN A 404 -11.29 15.77 18.66
CA ASN A 404 -10.10 16.47 18.18
C ASN A 404 -8.96 15.49 17.83
N THR A 405 -8.77 14.48 18.68
CA THR A 405 -7.77 13.43 18.45
C THR A 405 -8.12 12.57 17.21
N ALA A 406 -9.40 12.24 17.01
CA ALA A 406 -9.85 11.54 15.82
C ALA A 406 -9.73 12.38 14.55
N ARG A 407 -9.95 13.71 14.60
CA ARG A 407 -9.66 14.61 13.48
C ARG A 407 -8.16 14.66 13.16
N LYS A 408 -7.29 14.64 14.18
CA LYS A 408 -5.83 14.54 13.96
C LYS A 408 -5.49 13.25 13.21
N ALA A 409 -6.10 12.11 13.57
CA ALA A 409 -5.96 10.86 12.82
C ALA A 409 -6.33 11.02 11.34
N ALA A 410 -7.47 11.66 11.04
CA ALA A 410 -7.93 11.90 9.68
C ALA A 410 -7.01 12.83 8.87
N ARG A 411 -6.34 13.77 9.53
CA ARG A 411 -5.42 14.73 8.91
C ARG A 411 -4.11 14.07 8.49
N VAL A 412 -3.59 13.15 9.30
CA VAL A 412 -2.27 12.56 9.09
C VAL A 412 -2.29 11.26 8.28
N ASP A 413 -3.45 10.60 8.17
CA ASP A 413 -3.57 9.30 7.51
C ASP A 413 -4.82 9.24 6.63
N ALA A 414 -4.61 9.37 5.32
CA ALA A 414 -5.68 9.35 4.33
C ALA A 414 -6.35 7.97 4.22
N SER A 415 -5.66 6.88 4.57
CA SER A 415 -6.20 5.51 4.48
C SER A 415 -7.38 5.28 5.41
N ILE A 416 -7.43 5.99 6.54
CA ILE A 416 -8.51 5.90 7.55
C ILE A 416 -9.35 7.16 7.66
N LYS A 417 -9.10 8.18 6.82
CA LYS A 417 -9.71 9.51 6.92
C LYS A 417 -11.23 9.46 7.08
N LYS A 418 -11.92 8.67 6.23
CA LYS A 418 -13.38 8.55 6.27
C LYS A 418 -13.88 7.99 7.60
N ALA A 419 -13.22 6.92 8.09
CA ALA A 419 -13.56 6.28 9.37
C ALA A 419 -13.28 7.22 10.54
N ALA A 420 -12.12 7.88 10.54
CA ALA A 420 -11.72 8.79 11.62
C ALA A 420 -12.65 10.02 11.71
N LEU A 421 -13.07 10.62 10.57
CA LEU A 421 -14.04 11.71 10.56
C LEU A 421 -15.43 11.26 11.03
N LYS A 422 -15.89 10.05 10.66
CA LYS A 422 -17.13 9.48 11.16
C LYS A 422 -17.08 9.30 12.68
N THR A 423 -15.94 8.81 13.21
CA THR A 423 -15.73 8.66 14.66
C THR A 423 -15.70 10.01 15.36
N ALA A 424 -15.01 11.02 14.81
CA ALA A 424 -14.99 12.37 15.37
C ALA A 424 -16.41 12.95 15.47
N LYS A 425 -17.21 12.86 14.42
CA LYS A 425 -18.61 13.31 14.41
C LYS A 425 -19.48 12.58 15.45
N SER A 426 -19.26 11.28 15.63
CA SER A 426 -19.96 10.49 16.67
C SER A 426 -19.63 10.96 18.08
N TYR A 427 -18.37 11.33 18.32
CA TYR A 427 -17.95 11.88 19.61
C TYR A 427 -18.50 13.29 19.85
N GLU A 428 -18.49 14.16 18.84
CA GLU A 428 -19.09 15.50 18.91
C GLU A 428 -20.57 15.44 19.29
N GLY A 429 -21.34 14.51 18.76
CA GLY A 429 -22.73 14.32 19.10
C GLY A 429 -22.98 13.90 20.57
N ARG A 430 -21.92 13.48 21.29
CA ARG A 430 -21.97 13.13 22.72
C ARG A 430 -21.42 14.23 23.63
N ALA A 431 -20.67 15.18 23.06
CA ALA A 431 -20.09 16.30 23.79
C ALA A 431 -21.19 17.27 24.29
N PRO A 432 -20.91 18.20 25.20
CA PRO A 432 -21.84 19.24 25.58
C PRO A 432 -22.34 20.03 24.37
N SER A 433 -23.65 20.30 24.34
CA SER A 433 -24.29 21.12 23.29
C SER A 433 -24.00 22.61 23.49
N LYS A 434 -24.32 23.43 22.51
CA LYS A 434 -24.27 24.90 22.62
C LYS A 434 -25.09 25.41 23.79
N THR A 435 -26.27 24.81 24.03
CA THR A 435 -27.10 25.12 25.19
C THR A 435 -26.40 24.77 26.50
N ASP A 436 -25.78 23.59 26.61
CA ASP A 436 -25.01 23.22 27.80
C ASP A 436 -23.87 24.21 28.05
N ILE A 437 -23.12 24.64 27.01
CA ILE A 437 -22.04 25.61 27.12
C ILE A 437 -22.55 26.95 27.65
N PHE A 438 -23.68 27.42 27.10
CA PHE A 438 -24.30 28.68 27.51
C PHE A 438 -24.78 28.63 28.94
N THR A 439 -25.52 27.57 29.33
CA THR A 439 -26.06 27.36 30.67
C THR A 439 -24.97 27.32 31.74
N GLU A 440 -23.85 26.66 31.45
CA GLU A 440 -22.71 26.54 32.35
C GLU A 440 -21.76 27.76 32.32
N GLY A 441 -21.96 28.71 31.42
CA GLY A 441 -21.11 29.89 31.26
C GLY A 441 -19.65 29.56 30.91
N LYS A 442 -19.40 28.44 30.23
CA LYS A 442 -18.05 27.90 30.03
C LYS A 442 -17.47 28.19 28.62
N GLU A 443 -18.07 29.07 27.83
CA GLU A 443 -17.57 29.39 26.51
C GLU A 443 -16.08 29.78 26.53
N GLY A 444 -15.28 29.15 25.66
CA GLY A 444 -13.83 29.45 25.56
C GLY A 444 -12.98 29.01 26.76
N ALA A 445 -13.60 28.54 27.84
CA ALA A 445 -12.90 28.00 29.01
C ALA A 445 -12.14 26.70 28.69
N SER A 446 -11.27 26.27 29.59
CA SER A 446 -10.61 24.98 29.51
C SER A 446 -11.17 24.02 30.56
N VAL A 447 -11.58 22.84 30.17
CA VAL A 447 -11.92 21.72 31.06
C VAL A 447 -10.68 20.83 31.20
N THR A 448 -10.21 20.67 32.44
CA THR A 448 -9.03 19.85 32.77
C THR A 448 -9.48 18.51 33.34
N PHE A 449 -8.89 17.43 32.87
CA PHE A 449 -9.19 16.07 33.32
C PHE A 449 -8.08 15.57 34.26
N SER A 450 -8.35 15.54 35.56
CA SER A 450 -7.41 15.13 36.61
C SER A 450 -7.21 13.60 36.71
N CYS A 451 -8.01 12.82 35.97
CA CYS A 451 -7.85 11.37 35.87
C CYS A 451 -6.59 10.97 35.08
N TRP A 452 -6.46 9.68 34.73
CA TRP A 452 -5.34 9.16 33.94
C TRP A 452 -5.12 9.90 32.59
N ILE A 453 -6.12 10.64 32.09
CA ILE A 453 -6.03 11.46 30.87
C ILE A 453 -5.00 12.59 31.06
N GLY A 454 -5.02 13.30 32.20
CA GLY A 454 -3.99 14.29 32.58
C GLY A 454 -3.78 15.40 31.56
N THR A 455 -4.86 15.87 30.90
CA THR A 455 -4.80 16.98 29.93
C THR A 455 -6.11 17.76 29.95
N SER A 456 -6.19 18.83 29.18
CA SER A 456 -7.36 19.68 29.08
C SER A 456 -7.89 19.78 27.65
N VAL A 457 -9.14 20.21 27.52
CA VAL A 457 -9.76 20.56 26.25
C VAL A 457 -10.37 21.95 26.32
N LYS A 458 -10.23 22.74 25.26
CA LYS A 458 -10.88 24.04 25.15
C LYS A 458 -12.34 23.85 24.77
N VAL A 459 -13.24 24.51 25.49
CA VAL A 459 -14.66 24.55 25.18
C VAL A 459 -14.87 25.37 23.91
N PRO A 460 -15.61 24.86 22.92
CA PRO A 460 -15.89 25.61 21.69
C PRO A 460 -16.63 26.93 21.96
N SER A 461 -16.47 27.87 21.04
CA SER A 461 -17.30 29.07 21.00
C SER A 461 -18.73 28.77 20.55
N LEU A 462 -19.69 29.58 20.97
CA LEU A 462 -21.13 29.45 20.67
C LEU A 462 -21.48 29.82 19.23
#